data_a5edc64a12e3342c55a92e5ef19bf080
#
_entry.id   a5edc64a12e3342c55a92e5ef19bf080
#
_cell.length_a   1.000
_cell.length_b   1.000
_cell.length_c   1.000
_cell.angle_alpha   90.00
_cell.angle_beta   90.00
_cell.angle_gamma   90.00
#
_symmetry.space_group_name_H-M   'P 1'
#
loop_
_entity.id
_entity.type
_entity.pdbx_description
1 polymer ?
#
loop_
_entity_poly.entity_id
_entity_poly.type
_entity_poly.pdbx_seq_one_letter_code
_entity_poly.pdbx_strand_id
1 'polypeptide(L)'
;MRTKKSARNFIISVLLTTVIALIGLVKSKMFLVYLGDEQTGLYQLFSQLYSYISLVDAGLTGSLLYELYKPISQRDYKKINSILKGAKRFFNVIGLIILIIGILLSFKLNFFINDTNVSMKYIQLSFIMFMIASTLNYLVTARKTLFEAEQNLYIDYLVVYGTMILKSIMEIILVIKGYKLFSLMIVFIITSLI
;
A
#
# COMPACT_ATOMS: atom_id res chain seq x y z
N MET A 1 28.79 14.55 2.13
CA MET A 1 27.33 14.83 2.14
C MET A 1 26.46 13.58 2.00
N ARG A 2 26.79 12.58 1.18
CA ARG A 2 26.03 11.32 1.01
C ARG A 2 25.81 10.54 2.32
N THR A 3 26.85 10.37 3.12
CA THR A 3 26.80 9.63 4.39
C THR A 3 25.80 10.20 5.40
N LYS A 4 25.71 11.55 5.52
CA LYS A 4 24.73 12.19 6.41
C LYS A 4 23.28 11.97 5.97
N LYS A 5 23.01 12.00 4.65
CA LYS A 5 21.68 11.71 4.11
C LYS A 5 21.30 10.23 4.35
N SER A 6 22.24 9.31 4.11
CA SER A 6 22.03 7.88 4.35
C SER A 6 21.76 7.58 5.82
N ALA A 7 22.55 8.14 6.74
CA ALA A 7 22.33 7.97 8.18
C ALA A 7 20.96 8.52 8.63
N ARG A 8 20.58 9.71 8.12
CA ARG A 8 19.26 10.29 8.40
C ARG A 8 18.12 9.40 7.90
N ASN A 9 18.21 8.92 6.66
CA ASN A 9 17.20 8.03 6.09
C ASN A 9 17.08 6.75 6.92
N PHE A 10 18.20 6.17 7.33
CA PHE A 10 18.23 4.97 8.19
C PHE A 10 17.55 5.20 9.54
N ILE A 11 17.95 6.24 10.27
CA ILE A 11 17.38 6.53 11.59
C ILE A 11 15.87 6.77 11.49
N ILE A 12 15.43 7.60 10.53
CA ILE A 12 14.01 7.89 10.33
C ILE A 12 13.24 6.61 9.95
N SER A 13 13.78 5.79 9.07
CA SER A 13 13.16 4.52 8.68
C SER A 13 12.98 3.60 9.89
N VAL A 14 14.03 3.40 10.69
CA VAL A 14 13.97 2.52 11.87
C VAL A 14 12.94 3.03 12.88
N LEU A 15 12.96 4.33 13.19
CA LEU A 15 12.01 4.93 14.13
C LEU A 15 10.56 4.76 13.65
N LEU A 16 10.28 5.14 12.40
CA LEU A 16 8.93 5.05 11.83
C LEU A 16 8.44 3.60 11.72
N THR A 17 9.31 2.68 11.31
CA THR A 17 8.97 1.25 11.24
C THR A 17 8.62 0.70 12.63
N THR A 18 9.40 1.08 13.66
CA THR A 18 9.11 0.68 15.04
C THR A 18 7.77 1.22 15.53
N VAL A 19 7.48 2.49 15.28
CA VAL A 19 6.19 3.11 15.64
C VAL A 19 5.03 2.38 14.95
N ILE A 20 5.15 2.10 13.64
CA ILE A 20 4.10 1.38 12.89
C ILE A 20 3.93 -0.04 13.40
N ALA A 21 5.01 -0.74 13.76
CA ALA A 21 4.91 -2.08 14.31
C ALA A 21 4.13 -2.06 15.65
N LEU A 22 4.40 -1.11 16.53
CA LEU A 22 3.65 -0.94 17.77
C LEU A 22 2.18 -0.62 17.54
N ILE A 23 1.87 0.31 16.63
CA ILE A 23 0.50 0.62 16.23
C ILE A 23 -0.18 -0.62 15.63
N GLY A 24 0.53 -1.41 14.83
CA GLY A 24 0.05 -2.65 14.23
C GLY A 24 -0.37 -3.68 15.29
N LEU A 25 0.39 -3.84 16.37
CA LEU A 25 0.03 -4.72 17.50
C LEU A 25 -1.26 -4.24 18.17
N VAL A 26 -1.37 -2.95 18.48
CA VAL A 26 -2.59 -2.36 19.05
C VAL A 26 -3.78 -2.55 18.12
N LYS A 27 -3.61 -2.25 16.83
CA LYS A 27 -4.65 -2.41 15.82
C LYS A 27 -5.14 -3.87 15.72
N SER A 28 -4.21 -4.83 15.68
CA SER A 28 -4.56 -6.26 15.62
C SER A 28 -5.41 -6.67 16.82
N LYS A 29 -5.03 -6.24 18.03
CA LYS A 29 -5.81 -6.48 19.25
C LYS A 29 -7.20 -5.85 19.15
N MET A 30 -7.29 -4.59 18.72
CA MET A 30 -8.57 -3.90 18.59
C MET A 30 -9.48 -4.53 17.54
N PHE A 31 -8.92 -5.01 16.44
CA PHE A 31 -9.67 -5.71 15.41
C PHE A 31 -10.24 -7.02 15.94
N LEU A 32 -9.46 -7.83 16.65
CA LEU A 32 -9.96 -9.08 17.25
C LEU A 32 -11.08 -8.82 18.26
N VAL A 33 -10.92 -7.82 19.13
CA VAL A 33 -11.90 -7.52 20.19
C VAL A 33 -13.20 -6.91 19.65
N TYR A 34 -13.13 -5.96 18.73
CA TYR A 34 -14.29 -5.17 18.30
C TYR A 34 -14.85 -5.56 16.93
N LEU A 35 -13.99 -6.02 16.01
CA LEU A 35 -14.43 -6.45 14.67
C LEU A 35 -14.79 -7.95 14.67
N GLY A 36 -14.14 -8.73 15.54
CA GLY A 36 -14.28 -10.17 15.65
C GLY A 36 -13.30 -10.95 14.74
N ASP A 37 -13.13 -12.25 15.05
CA ASP A 37 -12.16 -13.11 14.39
C ASP A 37 -12.43 -13.24 12.89
N GLU A 38 -13.70 -13.40 12.52
CA GLU A 38 -14.11 -13.63 11.13
C GLU A 38 -13.78 -12.44 10.22
N GLN A 39 -14.18 -11.25 10.59
CA GLN A 39 -13.91 -10.05 9.77
C GLN A 39 -12.44 -9.65 9.80
N THR A 40 -11.75 -9.90 10.91
CA THR A 40 -10.29 -9.71 11.02
C THR A 40 -9.56 -10.69 10.11
N GLY A 41 -10.00 -11.96 10.07
CA GLY A 41 -9.48 -12.97 9.15
C GLY A 41 -9.69 -12.59 7.68
N LEU A 42 -10.87 -12.06 7.32
CA LEU A 42 -11.14 -11.55 5.97
C LEU A 42 -10.19 -10.40 5.59
N TYR A 43 -9.96 -9.44 6.49
CA TYR A 43 -9.01 -8.36 6.25
C TYR A 43 -7.59 -8.88 5.98
N GLN A 44 -7.14 -9.86 6.76
CA GLN A 44 -5.83 -10.49 6.58
C GLN A 44 -5.75 -11.27 5.27
N LEU A 45 -6.80 -12.04 4.93
CA LEU A 45 -6.91 -12.76 3.66
C LEU A 45 -6.78 -11.80 2.46
N PHE A 46 -7.48 -10.67 2.49
CA PHE A 46 -7.40 -9.66 1.43
C PHE A 46 -5.98 -9.13 1.26
N SER A 47 -5.30 -8.85 2.37
CA SER A 47 -3.91 -8.40 2.36
C SER A 47 -2.95 -9.45 1.80
N GLN A 48 -3.15 -10.71 2.12
CA GLN A 48 -2.34 -11.81 1.61
C GLN A 48 -2.55 -12.03 0.12
N LEU A 49 -3.81 -12.07 -0.34
CA LEU A 49 -4.13 -12.23 -1.76
C LEU A 49 -3.54 -11.10 -2.60
N TYR A 50 -3.68 -9.84 -2.12
CA TYR A 50 -3.04 -8.70 -2.79
C TYR A 50 -1.52 -8.82 -2.82
N SER A 51 -0.90 -9.25 -1.72
CA SER A 51 0.55 -9.44 -1.64
C SER A 51 1.06 -10.44 -2.69
N TYR A 52 0.36 -11.57 -2.88
CA TYR A 52 0.72 -12.53 -3.93
C TYR A 52 0.57 -11.96 -5.34
N ILE A 53 -0.52 -11.23 -5.62
CA ILE A 53 -0.75 -10.63 -6.94
C ILE A 53 0.31 -9.55 -7.23
N SER A 54 0.69 -8.76 -6.23
CA SER A 54 1.67 -7.67 -6.36
C SER A 54 3.13 -8.14 -6.51
N LEU A 55 3.43 -9.42 -6.33
CA LEU A 55 4.78 -9.96 -6.62
C LEU A 55 5.21 -9.75 -8.08
N VAL A 56 4.26 -9.55 -8.98
CA VAL A 56 4.52 -9.27 -10.40
C VAL A 56 5.37 -8.02 -10.61
N ASP A 57 5.31 -7.04 -9.73
CA ASP A 57 6.03 -5.77 -9.87
C ASP A 57 7.33 -5.66 -9.04
N ALA A 58 7.66 -6.66 -8.23
CA ALA A 58 8.75 -6.61 -7.27
C ALA A 58 10.14 -6.26 -7.87
N GLY A 59 10.38 -6.57 -9.16
CA GLY A 59 11.64 -6.26 -9.84
C GLY A 59 11.67 -4.94 -10.61
N LEU A 60 10.52 -4.33 -10.86
CA LEU A 60 10.39 -3.23 -11.82
C LEU A 60 10.86 -1.88 -11.26
N THR A 61 10.60 -1.64 -9.99
CA THR A 61 11.05 -0.42 -9.28
C THR A 61 12.58 -0.32 -9.26
N GLY A 62 13.28 -1.46 -9.06
CA GLY A 62 14.74 -1.50 -9.08
C GLY A 62 15.33 -1.11 -10.44
N SER A 63 14.73 -1.58 -11.54
CA SER A 63 15.16 -1.22 -12.90
C SER A 63 15.00 0.27 -13.17
N LEU A 64 13.86 0.85 -12.79
CA LEU A 64 13.61 2.28 -12.91
C LEU A 64 14.61 3.12 -12.10
N LEU A 65 14.90 2.67 -10.87
CA LEU A 65 15.87 3.32 -9.99
C LEU A 65 17.25 3.38 -10.67
N TYR A 66 17.69 2.28 -11.26
CA TYR A 66 18.97 2.20 -11.97
C TYR A 66 19.04 3.17 -13.16
N GLU A 67 17.97 3.25 -13.96
CA GLU A 67 17.90 4.16 -15.11
C GLU A 67 17.95 5.64 -14.71
N LEU A 68 17.48 5.99 -13.52
CA LEU A 68 17.45 7.37 -13.03
C LEU A 68 18.81 7.87 -12.52
N TYR A 69 19.72 7.00 -12.06
CA TYR A 69 20.98 7.45 -11.44
C TYR A 69 21.86 8.29 -12.37
N LYS A 70 22.03 7.90 -13.63
CA LYS A 70 22.88 8.61 -14.58
C LYS A 70 22.29 10.00 -14.94
N PRO A 71 21.03 10.12 -15.36
CA PRO A 71 20.42 11.42 -15.62
C PRO A 71 20.42 12.37 -14.42
N ILE A 72 20.20 11.85 -13.21
CA ILE A 72 20.25 12.65 -11.98
C ILE A 72 21.66 13.18 -11.72
N SER A 73 22.68 12.34 -11.89
CA SER A 73 24.09 12.76 -11.72
C SER A 73 24.51 13.83 -12.71
N GLN A 74 23.94 13.80 -13.92
CA GLN A 74 24.19 14.75 -15.01
C GLN A 74 23.26 15.97 -14.99
N ARG A 75 22.27 16.02 -14.09
CA ARG A 75 21.21 17.03 -14.01
C ARG A 75 20.40 17.18 -15.31
N ASP A 76 20.25 16.08 -16.06
CA ASP A 76 19.46 16.05 -17.29
C ASP A 76 17.97 15.92 -16.98
N TYR A 77 17.34 17.04 -16.64
CA TYR A 77 15.92 17.08 -16.28
C TYR A 77 15.00 16.66 -17.43
N LYS A 78 15.40 16.83 -18.70
CA LYS A 78 14.60 16.38 -19.85
C LYS A 78 14.51 14.88 -19.88
N LYS A 79 15.65 14.19 -19.68
CA LYS A 79 15.72 12.74 -19.66
C LYS A 79 15.03 12.16 -18.41
N ILE A 80 15.23 12.78 -17.24
CA ILE A 80 14.52 12.39 -16.00
C ILE A 80 13.00 12.43 -16.24
N ASN A 81 12.46 13.53 -16.76
CA ASN A 81 11.02 13.67 -17.02
C ASN A 81 10.51 12.66 -18.07
N SER A 82 11.31 12.34 -19.09
CA SER A 82 10.96 11.34 -20.10
C SER A 82 10.84 9.95 -19.47
N ILE A 83 11.82 9.54 -18.66
CA ILE A 83 11.82 8.27 -17.93
C ILE A 83 10.60 8.19 -16.99
N LEU A 84 10.36 9.24 -16.20
CA LEU A 84 9.23 9.27 -15.26
C LEU A 84 7.87 9.20 -15.95
N LYS A 85 7.71 9.84 -17.13
CA LYS A 85 6.48 9.73 -17.92
C LYS A 85 6.24 8.30 -18.41
N GLY A 86 7.30 7.63 -18.91
CA GLY A 86 7.25 6.23 -19.32
C GLY A 86 6.90 5.32 -18.14
N ALA A 87 7.62 5.48 -17.03
CA ALA A 87 7.41 4.72 -15.80
C ALA A 87 5.99 4.90 -15.24
N LYS A 88 5.47 6.14 -15.19
CA LYS A 88 4.10 6.40 -14.75
C LYS A 88 3.07 5.65 -15.58
N ARG A 89 3.19 5.69 -16.92
CA ARG A 89 2.27 4.95 -17.81
C ARG A 89 2.35 3.45 -17.53
N PHE A 90 3.56 2.93 -17.38
CA PHE A 90 3.81 1.52 -17.14
C PHE A 90 3.22 1.05 -15.80
N PHE A 91 3.49 1.76 -14.69
CA PHE A 91 2.91 1.42 -13.38
C PHE A 91 1.39 1.55 -13.35
N ASN A 92 0.82 2.53 -14.07
CA ASN A 92 -0.64 2.63 -14.19
C ASN A 92 -1.25 1.41 -14.90
N VAL A 93 -0.60 0.90 -15.95
CA VAL A 93 -1.04 -0.31 -16.64
C VAL A 93 -0.93 -1.53 -15.71
N ILE A 94 0.17 -1.66 -14.96
CA ILE A 94 0.33 -2.75 -13.98
C ILE A 94 -0.75 -2.66 -12.90
N GLY A 95 -0.98 -1.48 -12.32
CA GLY A 95 -2.03 -1.28 -11.34
C GLY A 95 -3.41 -1.68 -11.87
N LEU A 96 -3.71 -1.34 -13.14
CA LEU A 96 -4.95 -1.75 -13.79
C LEU A 96 -5.04 -3.28 -13.98
N ILE A 97 -3.96 -3.92 -14.41
CA ILE A 97 -3.90 -5.38 -14.54
C ILE A 97 -4.13 -6.06 -13.20
N ILE A 98 -3.45 -5.60 -12.14
CA ILE A 98 -3.62 -6.12 -10.77
C ILE A 98 -5.06 -5.94 -10.30
N LEU A 99 -5.69 -4.79 -10.58
CA LEU A 99 -7.08 -4.54 -10.25
C LEU A 99 -8.03 -5.51 -10.97
N ILE A 100 -7.82 -5.73 -12.26
CA ILE A 100 -8.62 -6.67 -13.06
C ILE A 100 -8.48 -8.10 -12.52
N ILE A 101 -7.24 -8.54 -12.23
CA ILE A 101 -6.99 -9.85 -11.61
C ILE A 101 -7.71 -9.95 -10.26
N GLY A 102 -7.64 -8.91 -9.43
CA GLY A 102 -8.34 -8.86 -8.14
C GLY A 102 -9.87 -8.95 -8.30
N ILE A 103 -10.46 -8.24 -9.26
CA ILE A 103 -11.89 -8.34 -9.55
C ILE A 103 -12.26 -9.75 -10.00
N LEU A 104 -11.51 -10.37 -10.89
CA LEU A 104 -11.75 -11.75 -11.32
C LEU A 104 -11.61 -12.73 -10.15
N LEU A 105 -10.62 -12.54 -9.30
CA LEU A 105 -10.43 -13.35 -8.10
C LEU A 105 -11.57 -13.19 -7.10
N SER A 106 -12.21 -12.03 -7.02
CA SER A 106 -13.35 -11.79 -6.13
C SER A 106 -14.51 -12.78 -6.35
N PHE A 107 -14.72 -13.21 -7.59
CA PHE A 107 -15.74 -14.23 -7.93
C PHE A 107 -15.35 -15.64 -7.50
N LYS A 108 -14.09 -15.86 -7.13
CA LYS A 108 -13.56 -17.16 -6.70
C LYS A 108 -13.21 -17.20 -5.22
N LEU A 109 -13.57 -16.18 -4.43
CA LEU A 109 -13.26 -16.12 -3.00
C LEU A 109 -13.82 -17.31 -2.20
N ASN A 110 -14.88 -17.96 -2.70
CA ASN A 110 -15.45 -19.16 -2.09
C ASN A 110 -14.43 -20.31 -1.92
N PHE A 111 -13.37 -20.36 -2.75
CA PHE A 111 -12.31 -21.36 -2.61
C PHE A 111 -11.39 -21.11 -1.40
N PHE A 112 -11.37 -19.90 -0.89
CA PHE A 112 -10.49 -19.48 0.20
C PHE A 112 -11.23 -19.32 1.52
N ILE A 113 -12.57 -19.36 1.48
CA ILE A 113 -13.42 -19.08 2.65
C ILE A 113 -14.38 -20.26 2.82
N ASN A 114 -14.16 -21.01 3.90
CA ASN A 114 -15.04 -22.08 4.32
C ASN A 114 -15.82 -21.57 5.54
N ASP A 115 -17.12 -21.94 5.62
CA ASP A 115 -18.00 -21.72 6.79
C ASP A 115 -17.96 -20.28 7.33
N THR A 116 -18.60 -19.36 6.62
CA THR A 116 -18.73 -17.95 7.03
C THR A 116 -20.18 -17.56 7.28
N ASN A 117 -20.43 -16.80 8.36
CA ASN A 117 -21.73 -16.16 8.62
C ASN A 117 -21.89 -14.86 7.84
N VAL A 118 -20.84 -14.36 7.19
CA VAL A 118 -20.87 -13.11 6.44
C VAL A 118 -21.34 -13.38 5.01
N SER A 119 -22.27 -12.58 4.52
CA SER A 119 -22.75 -12.70 3.13
C SER A 119 -21.62 -12.63 2.14
N MET A 120 -21.55 -13.58 1.19
CA MET A 120 -20.50 -13.62 0.16
C MET A 120 -20.47 -12.35 -0.70
N LYS A 121 -21.62 -11.75 -0.99
CA LYS A 121 -21.68 -10.45 -1.71
C LYS A 121 -20.98 -9.34 -0.95
N TYR A 122 -21.14 -9.30 0.37
CA TYR A 122 -20.46 -8.32 1.22
C TYR A 122 -18.94 -8.52 1.21
N ILE A 123 -18.48 -9.77 1.26
CA ILE A 123 -17.06 -10.13 1.20
C ILE A 123 -16.47 -9.72 -0.16
N GLN A 124 -17.12 -10.08 -1.27
CA GLN A 124 -16.70 -9.73 -2.62
C GLN A 124 -16.58 -8.22 -2.81
N LEU A 125 -17.59 -7.46 -2.39
CA LEU A 125 -17.58 -6.01 -2.51
C LEU A 125 -16.47 -5.38 -1.66
N SER A 126 -16.29 -5.86 -0.42
CA SER A 126 -15.21 -5.40 0.46
C SER A 126 -13.84 -5.70 -0.13
N PHE A 127 -13.67 -6.87 -0.75
CA PHE A 127 -12.42 -7.22 -1.42
C PHE A 127 -12.14 -6.34 -2.64
N ILE A 128 -13.15 -6.08 -3.48
CA ILE A 128 -13.01 -5.16 -4.62
C ILE A 128 -12.59 -3.77 -4.15
N MET A 129 -13.22 -3.24 -3.11
CA MET A 129 -12.83 -1.95 -2.53
C MET A 129 -11.39 -1.96 -1.99
N PHE A 130 -10.98 -3.06 -1.33
CA PHE A 130 -9.60 -3.26 -0.88
C PHE A 130 -8.62 -3.23 -2.07
N MET A 131 -8.95 -3.91 -3.17
CA MET A 131 -8.13 -3.92 -4.38
C MET A 131 -8.03 -2.53 -5.02
N ILE A 132 -9.13 -1.79 -5.10
CA ILE A 132 -9.11 -0.39 -5.57
C ILE A 132 -8.15 0.44 -4.73
N ALA A 133 -8.31 0.43 -3.40
CA ALA A 133 -7.44 1.19 -2.50
C ALA A 133 -5.96 0.82 -2.66
N SER A 134 -5.66 -0.49 -2.76
CA SER A 134 -4.29 -0.99 -2.88
C SER A 134 -3.65 -0.58 -4.21
N THR A 135 -4.41 -0.58 -5.30
CA THR A 135 -3.88 -0.26 -6.64
C THR A 135 -3.68 1.24 -6.87
N LEU A 136 -4.33 2.12 -6.11
CA LEU A 136 -4.09 3.57 -6.17
C LEU A 136 -2.63 3.94 -5.91
N ASN A 137 -1.89 3.15 -5.13
CA ASN A 137 -0.47 3.38 -4.88
C ASN A 137 0.38 3.36 -6.16
N TYR A 138 -0.03 2.62 -7.20
CA TYR A 138 0.69 2.59 -8.48
C TYR A 138 0.71 3.94 -9.21
N LEU A 139 -0.27 4.81 -8.95
CA LEU A 139 -0.32 6.16 -9.53
C LEU A 139 0.86 7.05 -9.10
N VAL A 140 1.43 6.77 -7.94
CA VAL A 140 2.52 7.58 -7.34
C VAL A 140 3.88 6.88 -7.34
N THR A 141 3.95 5.57 -7.68
CA THR A 141 5.18 4.76 -7.61
C THR A 141 6.36 5.37 -8.36
N ALA A 142 6.15 5.89 -9.57
CA ALA A 142 7.21 6.52 -10.35
C ALA A 142 7.82 7.75 -9.64
N ARG A 143 7.03 8.52 -8.89
CA ARG A 143 7.52 9.67 -8.11
C ARG A 143 8.28 9.22 -6.86
N LYS A 144 7.80 8.17 -6.18
CA LYS A 144 8.50 7.58 -5.03
C LYS A 144 9.90 7.11 -5.43
N THR A 145 10.03 6.44 -6.57
CA THR A 145 11.33 5.99 -7.09
C THR A 145 12.28 7.16 -7.39
N LEU A 146 11.76 8.32 -7.80
CA LEU A 146 12.59 9.52 -7.97
C LEU A 146 13.18 10.00 -6.62
N PHE A 147 12.38 10.07 -5.55
CA PHE A 147 12.88 10.43 -4.22
C PHE A 147 13.96 9.44 -3.73
N GLU A 148 13.80 8.17 -4.04
CA GLU A 148 14.79 7.15 -3.76
C GLU A 148 16.09 7.39 -4.53
N ALA A 149 16.01 7.63 -5.84
CA ALA A 149 17.16 7.92 -6.70
C ALA A 149 17.94 9.19 -6.26
N GLU A 150 17.25 10.20 -5.74
CA GLU A 150 17.82 11.43 -5.18
C GLU A 150 18.34 11.29 -3.76
N GLN A 151 18.22 10.11 -3.14
CA GLN A 151 18.56 9.85 -1.73
C GLN A 151 17.76 10.71 -0.74
N ASN A 152 16.55 11.10 -1.11
CA ASN A 152 15.62 11.89 -0.29
C ASN A 152 14.48 11.01 0.28
N LEU A 153 14.73 9.73 0.50
CA LEU A 153 13.78 8.73 1.00
C LEU A 153 13.05 9.15 2.28
N TYR A 154 13.67 9.98 3.11
CA TYR A 154 13.03 10.44 4.34
C TYR A 154 11.71 11.19 4.10
N ILE A 155 11.57 11.86 2.95
CA ILE A 155 10.32 12.56 2.57
C ILE A 155 9.23 11.52 2.28
N ASP A 156 9.57 10.52 1.44
CA ASP A 156 8.65 9.44 1.13
C ASP A 156 8.24 8.67 2.41
N TYR A 157 9.20 8.37 3.28
CA TYR A 157 8.93 7.72 4.56
C TYR A 157 7.96 8.52 5.44
N LEU A 158 8.15 9.83 5.58
CA LEU A 158 7.25 10.67 6.37
C LEU A 158 5.83 10.67 5.81
N VAL A 159 5.66 10.75 4.51
CA VAL A 159 4.33 10.71 3.87
C VAL A 159 3.71 9.34 4.02
N VAL A 160 4.40 8.27 3.61
CA VAL A 160 3.87 6.89 3.63
C VAL A 160 3.55 6.45 5.06
N TYR A 161 4.47 6.60 5.98
CA TYR A 161 4.24 6.19 7.38
C TYR A 161 3.24 7.11 8.09
N GLY A 162 3.21 8.41 7.75
CA GLY A 162 2.22 9.35 8.25
C GLY A 162 0.80 8.95 7.83
N THR A 163 0.60 8.61 6.56
CA THR A 163 -0.70 8.12 6.05
C THR A 163 -1.07 6.76 6.65
N MET A 164 -0.10 5.85 6.86
CA MET A 164 -0.34 4.56 7.53
C MET A 164 -0.79 4.74 9.00
N ILE A 165 -0.17 5.67 9.72
CA ILE A 165 -0.55 6.00 11.10
C ILE A 165 -1.96 6.58 11.13
N LEU A 166 -2.24 7.56 10.27
CA LEU A 166 -3.56 8.18 10.15
C LEU A 166 -4.64 7.12 9.84
N LYS A 167 -4.40 6.28 8.83
CA LYS A 167 -5.27 5.16 8.48
C LYS A 167 -5.53 4.25 9.69
N SER A 168 -4.47 3.83 10.39
CA SER A 168 -4.62 2.92 11.54
C SER A 168 -5.43 3.52 12.66
N ILE A 169 -5.23 4.81 12.97
CA ILE A 169 -6.01 5.53 13.98
C ILE A 169 -7.48 5.60 13.56
N MET A 170 -7.78 5.97 12.32
CA MET A 170 -9.16 6.03 11.81
C MET A 170 -9.84 4.66 11.86
N GLU A 171 -9.14 3.59 11.44
CA GLU A 171 -9.66 2.23 11.50
C GLU A 171 -9.95 1.79 12.93
N ILE A 172 -9.05 2.05 13.88
CA ILE A 172 -9.27 1.74 15.31
C ILE A 172 -10.50 2.47 15.85
N ILE A 173 -10.63 3.77 15.55
CA ILE A 173 -11.80 4.56 15.99
C ILE A 173 -13.11 3.99 15.42
N LEU A 174 -13.11 3.58 14.15
CA LEU A 174 -14.29 3.01 13.51
C LEU A 174 -14.69 1.68 14.15
N VAL A 175 -13.73 0.77 14.39
CA VAL A 175 -14.08 -0.53 14.98
C VAL A 175 -14.57 -0.39 16.42
N ILE A 176 -14.02 0.52 17.21
CA ILE A 176 -14.52 0.81 18.57
C ILE A 176 -15.96 1.34 18.52
N LYS A 177 -16.32 2.12 17.48
CA LYS A 177 -17.69 2.59 17.25
C LYS A 177 -18.64 1.52 16.69
N GLY A 178 -18.18 0.28 16.51
CA GLY A 178 -18.99 -0.83 16.00
C GLY A 178 -19.13 -0.90 14.48
N TYR A 179 -18.35 -0.11 13.74
CA TYR A 179 -18.34 -0.22 12.28
C TYR A 179 -17.64 -1.49 11.82
N LYS A 180 -18.12 -2.06 10.71
CA LYS A 180 -17.68 -3.33 10.14
C LYS A 180 -16.61 -3.14 9.04
N LEU A 181 -16.08 -4.27 8.55
CA LEU A 181 -15.02 -4.34 7.54
C LEU A 181 -15.19 -3.38 6.34
N PHE A 182 -16.41 -3.24 5.83
CA PHE A 182 -16.70 -2.38 4.68
C PHE A 182 -16.32 -0.90 4.92
N SER A 183 -16.57 -0.39 6.12
CA SER A 183 -16.21 0.99 6.49
C SER A 183 -14.70 1.20 6.54
N LEU A 184 -13.94 0.15 6.91
CA LEU A 184 -12.48 0.18 6.89
C LEU A 184 -11.94 0.28 5.45
N MET A 185 -12.63 -0.34 4.48
CA MET A 185 -12.27 -0.22 3.06
C MET A 185 -12.45 1.21 2.55
N ILE A 186 -13.50 1.90 2.99
CA ILE A 186 -13.71 3.32 2.66
C ILE A 186 -12.55 4.17 3.18
N VAL A 187 -12.16 3.99 4.44
CA VAL A 187 -11.00 4.69 5.02
C VAL A 187 -9.74 4.37 4.23
N PHE A 188 -9.55 3.11 3.83
CA PHE A 188 -8.38 2.73 3.04
C PHE A 188 -8.36 3.46 1.69
N ILE A 189 -9.48 3.57 0.97
CA ILE A 189 -9.56 4.32 -0.28
C ILE A 189 -9.21 5.80 -0.03
N ILE A 190 -9.82 6.44 0.97
CA ILE A 190 -9.58 7.85 1.29
C ILE A 190 -8.10 8.10 1.60
N THR A 191 -7.50 7.27 2.44
CA THR A 191 -6.08 7.42 2.82
C THR A 191 -5.11 7.07 1.69
N SER A 192 -5.53 6.28 0.70
CA SER A 192 -4.73 5.98 -0.48
C SER A 192 -4.71 7.11 -1.52
N LEU A 193 -5.59 8.11 -1.38
CA LEU A 193 -5.64 9.31 -2.23
C LEU A 193 -4.77 10.47 -1.70
N ILE A 194 -4.30 10.36 -0.46
CA ILE A 194 -3.41 11.35 0.20
C ILE A 194 -1.95 11.02 -0.12
#